data_f7445bd8e26f7a22184ab05e2118c729
#
_entry.id   f7445bd8e26f7a22184ab05e2118c729
#
_cell.length_a   1.000
_cell.length_b   1.000
_cell.length_c   1.000
_cell.angle_alpha   90.00
_cell.angle_beta   90.00
_cell.angle_gamma   90.00
#
_symmetry.space_group_name_H-M   'P 1'
#
loop_
_entity.id
_entity.type
_entity.pdbx_description
1 polymer ?
#
loop_
_entity_poly.entity_id
_entity_poly.type
_entity_poly.pdbx_seq_one_letter_code
_entity_poly.pdbx_strand_id
1 'polypeptide(L)'
;MNRKFSNIDKNDPDFEIIKKVKNIILDKKVDLVLNLHDGYGFYRNKYENAIFNPNAWGQATIIDQEKINGLDKFGNLDEIANRVNTTLNADKLFQEHHSFNMKNTQTKFKDEQMQLSLTYFAVTNNKPAFAIETSKNITELTHKVIYQLKSIEEFMNIMNIEFERKFDINSHDEVKNKVFDFGKVRINNNIVFDLNDIRKTAKFVPLKQANNDFKFEHSLANVKYSENKYEIYIGNIKVSDLYPQVFQLMESKNPIKIEIDGKSQEVNFAQEIDIKESFKILKSEYRVNIIGFNKNGVDSEDDILIKKADIQDVYSVDNNNAKYRVEFYKEGKFCGMIILNFV
;
A
#
# COMPACT_ATOMS: atom_id res chain seq x y z
N MET A 1 9.81 16.07 6.04
CA MET A 1 10.96 15.52 5.30
C MET A 1 11.36 16.34 4.08
N ASN A 2 10.49 16.61 3.09
CA ASN A 2 10.87 17.31 1.82
C ASN A 2 11.52 18.71 1.98
N ARG A 3 11.34 19.41 3.10
CA ARG A 3 11.91 20.74 3.40
C ARG A 3 13.15 20.69 4.33
N LYS A 4 13.87 19.57 4.36
CA LYS A 4 15.04 19.36 5.23
C LYS A 4 16.33 19.09 4.43
N PHE A 5 16.33 19.31 3.10
CA PHE A 5 17.47 18.96 2.24
C PHE A 5 18.57 20.00 2.20
N SER A 6 18.35 21.25 2.63
CA SER A 6 19.46 22.20 2.74
C SER A 6 20.26 21.98 4.06
N ASN A 7 19.61 22.19 5.19
CA ASN A 7 20.19 22.00 6.52
C ASN A 7 19.27 21.16 7.40
N ILE A 8 19.84 20.15 8.05
CA ILE A 8 19.12 19.30 9.00
C ILE A 8 19.99 19.10 10.25
N ASP A 9 19.40 19.25 11.43
CA ASP A 9 20.06 18.98 12.71
C ASP A 9 20.37 17.48 12.85
N LYS A 10 21.53 17.14 13.41
CA LYS A 10 21.91 15.73 13.65
C LYS A 10 21.00 15.00 14.61
N ASN A 11 20.30 15.72 15.48
CA ASN A 11 19.31 15.16 16.41
C ASN A 11 17.90 15.06 15.82
N ASP A 12 17.68 15.53 14.57
CA ASP A 12 16.39 15.40 13.90
C ASP A 12 16.13 13.91 13.58
N PRO A 13 14.93 13.38 13.89
CA PRO A 13 14.60 11.97 13.61
C PRO A 13 14.74 11.58 12.13
N ASP A 14 14.65 12.54 11.21
CA ASP A 14 14.82 12.29 9.77
C ASP A 14 16.30 12.35 9.31
N PHE A 15 17.27 12.68 10.18
CA PHE A 15 18.65 12.96 9.78
C PHE A 15 19.30 11.83 8.98
N GLU A 16 19.25 10.60 9.49
CA GLU A 16 19.91 9.46 8.83
C GLU A 16 19.22 9.10 7.49
N ILE A 17 17.90 9.24 7.40
CA ILE A 17 17.20 8.98 6.14
C ILE A 17 17.48 10.06 5.10
N ILE A 18 17.49 11.34 5.49
CA ILE A 18 17.86 12.45 4.59
C ILE A 18 19.28 12.29 4.08
N LYS A 19 20.23 11.93 4.95
CA LYS A 19 21.60 11.66 4.55
C LYS A 19 21.72 10.53 3.53
N LYS A 20 20.98 9.43 3.73
CA LYS A 20 20.92 8.32 2.77
C LYS A 20 20.36 8.77 1.41
N VAL A 21 19.27 9.51 1.41
CA VAL A 21 18.66 10.03 0.19
C VAL A 21 19.60 10.99 -0.54
N LYS A 22 20.27 11.91 0.16
CA LYS A 22 21.30 12.78 -0.43
C LYS A 22 22.40 11.98 -1.10
N ASN A 23 22.92 10.94 -0.43
CA ASN A 23 23.97 10.09 -1.00
C ASN A 23 23.52 9.37 -2.27
N ILE A 24 22.26 8.90 -2.31
CA ILE A 24 21.68 8.28 -3.51
C ILE A 24 21.60 9.31 -4.64
N ILE A 25 21.06 10.50 -4.38
CA ILE A 25 20.95 11.57 -5.39
C ILE A 25 22.33 11.92 -5.98
N LEU A 26 23.36 11.96 -5.16
CA LEU A 26 24.73 12.31 -5.56
C LEU A 26 25.49 11.17 -6.25
N ASP A 27 24.94 9.95 -6.28
CA ASP A 27 25.57 8.82 -6.97
C ASP A 27 25.73 9.13 -8.47
N LYS A 28 26.87 8.74 -9.03
CA LYS A 28 27.19 8.94 -10.45
C LYS A 28 26.24 8.21 -11.39
N LYS A 29 25.55 7.16 -10.90
CA LYS A 29 24.59 6.39 -11.67
C LYS A 29 23.20 7.06 -11.77
N VAL A 30 22.97 8.12 -11.00
CA VAL A 30 21.72 8.87 -11.04
C VAL A 30 21.87 10.01 -12.04
N ASP A 31 21.16 9.90 -13.14
CA ASP A 31 21.13 10.91 -14.21
C ASP A 31 19.99 11.93 -14.04
N LEU A 32 18.89 11.54 -13.38
CA LEU A 32 17.70 12.36 -13.21
C LEU A 32 16.94 11.95 -11.93
N VAL A 33 16.29 12.91 -11.29
CA VAL A 33 15.53 12.72 -10.04
C VAL A 33 14.08 13.14 -10.28
N LEU A 34 13.14 12.23 -9.97
CA LEU A 34 11.71 12.53 -9.90
C LEU A 34 11.26 12.55 -8.43
N ASN A 35 10.60 13.63 -8.04
CA ASN A 35 10.05 13.83 -6.70
C ASN A 35 8.53 13.87 -6.80
N LEU A 36 7.85 12.82 -6.31
CA LEU A 36 6.42 12.64 -6.50
C LEU A 36 5.64 13.22 -5.32
N HIS A 37 4.67 14.07 -5.60
CA HIS A 37 3.89 14.82 -4.61
C HIS A 37 2.41 14.98 -4.98
N ASP A 38 1.66 15.48 -3.99
CA ASP A 38 0.30 15.99 -4.13
C ASP A 38 0.24 17.46 -3.72
N GLY A 39 -0.19 18.34 -4.64
CA GLY A 39 -0.41 19.75 -4.41
C GLY A 39 -1.89 20.15 -4.36
N TYR A 40 -2.22 21.25 -3.68
CA TYR A 40 -3.58 21.80 -3.71
C TYR A 40 -3.88 22.48 -5.03
N GLY A 41 -5.14 22.38 -5.50
CA GLY A 41 -5.65 23.00 -6.71
C GLY A 41 -5.06 22.42 -7.99
N PHE A 42 -5.25 23.14 -9.08
CA PHE A 42 -4.72 22.82 -10.40
C PHE A 42 -3.93 24.02 -10.89
N TYR A 43 -2.63 23.85 -11.07
CA TYR A 43 -1.79 24.95 -11.53
C TYR A 43 -2.19 25.41 -12.93
N ARG A 44 -2.37 26.72 -13.07
CA ARG A 44 -2.62 27.42 -14.34
C ARG A 44 -1.79 28.69 -14.38
N ASN A 45 -1.30 29.03 -15.56
CA ASN A 45 -0.50 30.25 -15.75
C ASN A 45 -1.29 31.53 -15.49
N LYS A 46 -2.64 31.46 -15.63
CA LYS A 46 -3.56 32.57 -15.39
C LYS A 46 -4.59 32.17 -14.33
N TYR A 47 -5.09 33.16 -13.61
CA TYR A 47 -6.17 32.94 -12.65
C TYR A 47 -7.49 32.65 -13.38
N GLU A 48 -8.10 31.55 -13.11
CA GLU A 48 -9.43 31.16 -13.57
C GLU A 48 -10.42 31.18 -12.42
N ASN A 49 -10.08 30.59 -11.28
CA ASN A 49 -10.86 30.58 -10.03
C ASN A 49 -9.99 30.16 -8.84
N ALA A 50 -10.61 29.95 -7.67
CA ALA A 50 -9.92 29.59 -6.43
C ALA A 50 -9.14 28.27 -6.49
N ILE A 51 -9.53 27.34 -7.38
CA ILE A 51 -8.90 26.02 -7.52
C ILE A 51 -7.93 26.00 -8.71
N PHE A 52 -8.23 26.73 -9.78
CA PHE A 52 -7.45 26.83 -11.01
C PHE A 52 -6.76 28.20 -11.07
N ASN A 53 -5.49 28.26 -10.67
CA ASN A 53 -4.78 29.53 -10.55
C ASN A 53 -3.24 29.36 -10.48
N PRO A 54 -2.46 30.46 -10.60
CA PRO A 54 -0.99 30.42 -10.53
C PRO A 54 -0.41 30.04 -9.16
N ASN A 55 -1.18 30.15 -8.07
CA ASN A 55 -0.72 29.79 -6.73
C ASN A 55 -0.96 28.31 -6.41
N ALA A 56 -1.74 27.61 -7.22
CA ALA A 56 -1.95 26.18 -7.09
C ALA A 56 -0.65 25.40 -7.38
N TRP A 57 -0.59 24.17 -6.87
CA TRP A 57 0.57 23.28 -7.01
C TRP A 57 0.22 21.98 -7.74
N GLY A 58 -1.03 21.51 -7.65
CA GLY A 58 -1.45 20.24 -8.26
C GLY A 58 -1.54 20.30 -9.78
N GLN A 59 -1.46 19.14 -10.42
CA GLN A 59 -1.40 18.94 -11.86
C GLN A 59 -0.30 19.80 -12.52
N ALA A 60 0.91 19.68 -11.96
CA ALA A 60 2.06 20.43 -12.43
C ALA A 60 3.34 19.58 -12.47
N THR A 61 4.14 19.83 -13.50
CA THR A 61 5.56 19.45 -13.52
C THR A 61 6.35 20.66 -13.06
N ILE A 62 6.97 20.58 -11.88
CA ILE A 62 7.65 21.69 -11.24
C ILE A 62 9.15 21.58 -11.48
N ILE A 63 9.75 22.71 -11.86
CA ILE A 63 11.19 22.89 -11.97
C ILE A 63 11.65 24.07 -11.11
N ASP A 64 12.88 24.00 -10.60
CA ASP A 64 13.47 25.05 -9.76
C ASP A 64 14.13 26.17 -10.59
N GLN A 65 14.49 25.87 -11.83
CA GLN A 65 15.11 26.77 -12.81
C GLN A 65 14.94 26.19 -14.21
N GLU A 66 15.14 27.01 -15.24
CA GLU A 66 14.99 26.61 -16.64
C GLU A 66 16.07 25.64 -17.09
N LYS A 67 17.32 25.89 -16.68
CA LYS A 67 18.48 25.13 -17.16
C LYS A 67 19.55 24.97 -16.10
N ILE A 68 20.22 23.82 -16.09
CA ILE A 68 21.46 23.59 -15.34
C ILE A 68 22.62 23.86 -16.28
N ASN A 69 23.36 24.96 -16.05
CA ASN A 69 24.46 25.37 -16.90
C ASN A 69 25.62 24.36 -16.86
N GLY A 70 26.18 24.05 -18.03
CA GLY A 70 27.29 23.11 -18.16
C GLY A 70 26.89 21.64 -18.06
N LEU A 71 25.60 21.33 -18.08
CA LEU A 71 25.08 19.96 -18.11
C LEU A 71 24.43 19.68 -19.45
N ASP A 72 25.08 18.87 -20.29
CA ASP A 72 24.58 18.56 -21.65
C ASP A 72 23.41 17.56 -21.61
N LYS A 73 23.47 16.58 -20.70
CA LYS A 73 22.46 15.52 -20.59
C LYS A 73 21.37 15.93 -19.60
N PHE A 74 20.13 16.07 -20.06
CA PHE A 74 18.94 16.41 -19.28
C PHE A 74 19.02 17.79 -18.55
N GLY A 75 19.97 18.66 -18.93
CA GLY A 75 20.15 19.97 -18.29
C GLY A 75 19.10 21.02 -18.63
N ASN A 76 18.35 20.90 -19.75
CA ASN A 76 17.28 21.82 -20.16
C ASN A 76 15.96 21.41 -19.48
N LEU A 77 15.75 21.87 -18.24
CA LEU A 77 14.62 21.39 -17.41
C LEU A 77 13.27 21.87 -17.93
N ASP A 78 13.18 23.10 -18.44
CA ASP A 78 11.95 23.65 -19.02
C ASP A 78 11.52 22.94 -20.29
N GLU A 79 12.46 22.63 -21.20
CA GLU A 79 12.20 21.89 -22.44
C GLU A 79 11.67 20.47 -22.12
N ILE A 80 12.33 19.78 -21.19
CA ILE A 80 11.92 18.43 -20.77
C ILE A 80 10.53 18.46 -20.12
N ALA A 81 10.29 19.38 -19.17
CA ALA A 81 9.00 19.51 -18.51
C ALA A 81 7.86 19.81 -19.50
N ASN A 82 8.10 20.70 -20.46
CA ASN A 82 7.13 21.03 -21.50
C ASN A 82 6.86 19.85 -22.43
N ARG A 83 7.90 19.10 -22.82
CA ARG A 83 7.74 17.89 -23.63
C ARG A 83 6.90 16.84 -22.90
N VAL A 84 7.22 16.54 -21.62
CA VAL A 84 6.42 15.63 -20.79
C VAL A 84 4.97 16.06 -20.74
N ASN A 85 4.71 17.32 -20.40
CA ASN A 85 3.35 17.84 -20.30
C ASN A 85 2.59 17.79 -21.63
N THR A 86 3.25 18.05 -22.76
CA THR A 86 2.65 17.97 -24.09
C THR A 86 2.20 16.55 -24.39
N THR A 87 3.05 15.55 -24.11
CA THR A 87 2.70 14.14 -24.30
C THR A 87 1.56 13.70 -23.39
N LEU A 88 1.61 14.05 -22.11
CA LEU A 88 0.55 13.73 -21.15
C LEU A 88 -0.78 14.36 -21.55
N ASN A 89 -0.79 15.64 -21.90
CA ASN A 89 -2.01 16.37 -22.22
C ASN A 89 -2.63 15.96 -23.58
N ALA A 90 -1.89 15.23 -24.42
CA ALA A 90 -2.45 14.61 -25.62
C ALA A 90 -3.34 13.39 -25.29
N ASP A 91 -3.20 12.81 -24.11
CA ASP A 91 -4.06 11.73 -23.64
C ASP A 91 -5.40 12.30 -23.13
N LYS A 92 -6.50 11.64 -23.49
CA LYS A 92 -7.87 12.06 -23.10
C LYS A 92 -8.07 12.17 -21.59
N LEU A 93 -7.32 11.41 -20.78
CA LEU A 93 -7.39 11.44 -19.33
C LEU A 93 -6.94 12.79 -18.73
N PHE A 94 -6.09 13.53 -19.43
CA PHE A 94 -5.53 14.81 -18.96
C PHE A 94 -6.22 16.03 -19.57
N GLN A 95 -7.27 15.84 -20.37
CA GLN A 95 -7.98 16.95 -21.01
C GLN A 95 -8.74 17.79 -20.00
N GLU A 96 -9.01 19.04 -20.37
CA GLU A 96 -9.78 20.02 -19.60
C GLU A 96 -9.16 20.31 -18.22
N HIS A 97 -9.77 19.76 -17.18
CA HIS A 97 -9.44 20.09 -15.80
C HIS A 97 -8.18 19.38 -15.28
N HIS A 98 -7.79 18.27 -15.87
CA HIS A 98 -6.67 17.44 -15.39
C HIS A 98 -5.36 17.66 -16.16
N SER A 99 -5.28 18.64 -17.06
CA SER A 99 -4.04 18.93 -17.79
C SER A 99 -2.90 19.34 -16.87
N PHE A 100 -1.71 18.82 -17.16
CA PHE A 100 -0.46 19.21 -16.51
C PHE A 100 0.12 20.49 -17.14
N ASN A 101 0.64 21.36 -16.30
CA ASN A 101 1.34 22.56 -16.74
C ASN A 101 2.72 22.64 -16.07
N MET A 102 3.69 23.19 -16.77
CA MET A 102 5.01 23.43 -16.21
C MET A 102 4.98 24.65 -15.29
N LYS A 103 5.46 24.47 -14.05
CA LYS A 103 5.64 25.54 -13.06
C LYS A 103 7.11 25.74 -12.76
N ASN A 104 7.66 26.87 -13.19
CA ASN A 104 9.00 27.26 -12.81
C ASN A 104 8.96 28.15 -11.56
N THR A 105 9.48 27.64 -10.46
CA THR A 105 9.49 28.36 -9.18
C THR A 105 10.58 29.43 -9.10
N GLN A 106 11.58 29.38 -9.98
CA GLN A 106 12.77 30.24 -9.93
C GLN A 106 13.34 30.29 -8.50
N THR A 107 13.47 29.13 -7.89
CA THR A 107 13.69 28.90 -6.45
C THR A 107 14.81 29.72 -5.86
N LYS A 108 15.93 29.83 -6.57
CA LYS A 108 17.10 30.65 -6.12
C LYS A 108 16.74 32.10 -5.80
N PHE A 109 15.78 32.67 -6.51
CA PHE A 109 15.49 34.11 -6.48
C PHE A 109 14.15 34.47 -5.83
N LYS A 110 13.21 33.52 -5.74
CA LYS A 110 11.83 33.84 -5.38
C LYS A 110 11.26 33.06 -4.20
N ASP A 111 11.87 31.94 -3.80
CA ASP A 111 11.24 31.08 -2.80
C ASP A 111 12.26 30.42 -1.84
N GLU A 112 12.50 31.08 -0.71
CA GLU A 112 13.42 30.60 0.33
C GLU A 112 12.97 29.23 0.91
N GLN A 113 11.66 28.97 0.97
CA GLN A 113 11.12 27.70 1.47
C GLN A 113 11.39 26.56 0.49
N MET A 114 11.33 26.82 -0.82
CA MET A 114 11.69 25.83 -1.84
C MET A 114 13.17 25.52 -1.85
N GLN A 115 14.05 26.44 -1.41
CA GLN A 115 15.50 26.18 -1.28
C GLN A 115 15.82 25.07 -0.28
N LEU A 116 14.87 24.68 0.56
CA LEU A 116 15.02 23.57 1.50
C LEU A 116 14.63 22.21 0.87
N SER A 117 14.13 22.21 -0.37
CA SER A 117 13.52 21.04 -1.01
C SER A 117 14.56 20.04 -1.54
N LEU A 118 14.10 18.79 -1.76
CA LEU A 118 14.87 17.74 -2.41
C LEU A 118 15.27 18.11 -3.84
N THR A 119 14.33 18.66 -4.63
CA THR A 119 14.58 19.04 -6.03
C THR A 119 15.62 20.14 -6.13
N TYR A 120 15.54 21.18 -5.29
CA TYR A 120 16.55 22.23 -5.26
C TYR A 120 17.93 21.72 -4.84
N PHE A 121 17.99 20.84 -3.83
CA PHE A 121 19.23 20.17 -3.49
C PHE A 121 19.83 19.40 -4.67
N ALA A 122 19.03 18.65 -5.40
CA ALA A 122 19.49 17.92 -6.57
C ALA A 122 20.03 18.87 -7.66
N VAL A 123 19.26 19.90 -8.03
CA VAL A 123 19.62 20.86 -9.07
C VAL A 123 20.89 21.64 -8.73
N THR A 124 21.08 22.08 -7.48
CA THR A 124 22.29 22.77 -7.03
C THR A 124 23.53 21.86 -6.97
N ASN A 125 23.35 20.54 -7.03
CA ASN A 125 24.40 19.55 -7.16
C ASN A 125 24.51 18.96 -8.59
N ASN A 126 24.06 19.69 -9.59
CA ASN A 126 24.10 19.31 -11.00
C ASN A 126 23.37 18.00 -11.32
N LYS A 127 22.28 17.72 -10.60
CA LYS A 127 21.37 16.61 -10.89
C LYS A 127 20.04 17.15 -11.40
N PRO A 128 19.64 16.87 -12.65
CA PRO A 128 18.32 17.20 -13.16
C PRO A 128 17.24 16.69 -12.23
N ALA A 129 16.31 17.53 -11.83
CA ALA A 129 15.25 17.15 -10.92
C ALA A 129 13.93 17.82 -11.28
N PHE A 130 12.85 17.04 -11.18
CA PHE A 130 11.48 17.45 -11.46
C PHE A 130 10.57 17.00 -10.31
N ALA A 131 9.68 17.89 -9.85
CA ALA A 131 8.60 17.46 -8.98
C ALA A 131 7.34 17.26 -9.82
N ILE A 132 6.70 16.10 -9.64
CA ILE A 132 5.44 15.77 -10.30
C ILE A 132 4.35 15.88 -9.25
N GLU A 133 3.48 16.87 -9.39
CA GLU A 133 2.43 17.19 -8.43
C GLU A 133 1.06 16.78 -8.99
N THR A 134 0.43 15.74 -8.43
CA THR A 134 -0.99 15.50 -8.69
C THR A 134 -1.86 16.42 -7.82
N SER A 135 -3.09 16.67 -8.23
CA SER A 135 -3.96 17.54 -7.44
C SER A 135 -4.60 16.80 -6.26
N LYS A 136 -4.55 17.40 -5.07
CA LYS A 136 -5.33 16.94 -3.90
C LYS A 136 -6.84 17.06 -4.09
N ASN A 137 -7.28 17.86 -5.06
CA ASN A 137 -8.69 17.97 -5.41
C ASN A 137 -9.21 16.81 -6.26
N ILE A 138 -8.30 15.96 -6.77
CA ILE A 138 -8.65 14.63 -7.31
C ILE A 138 -8.80 13.69 -6.12
N THR A 139 -10.03 13.30 -5.82
CA THR A 139 -10.34 12.48 -4.63
C THR A 139 -10.05 11.01 -4.83
N GLU A 140 -10.06 10.54 -6.07
CA GLU A 140 -9.85 9.15 -6.40
C GLU A 140 -8.35 8.81 -6.51
N LEU A 141 -7.88 7.93 -5.62
CA LEU A 141 -6.47 7.53 -5.56
C LEU A 141 -5.98 6.88 -6.86
N THR A 142 -6.83 6.06 -7.49
CA THR A 142 -6.48 5.37 -8.75
C THR A 142 -6.10 6.35 -9.85
N HIS A 143 -6.87 7.43 -10.03
CA HIS A 143 -6.54 8.48 -11.01
C HIS A 143 -5.20 9.16 -10.71
N LYS A 144 -4.94 9.49 -9.45
CA LYS A 144 -3.64 10.07 -9.05
C LYS A 144 -2.47 9.14 -9.38
N VAL A 145 -2.64 7.84 -9.10
CA VAL A 145 -1.61 6.83 -9.42
C VAL A 145 -1.40 6.74 -10.93
N ILE A 146 -2.47 6.71 -11.73
CA ILE A 146 -2.37 6.71 -13.20
C ILE A 146 -1.57 7.93 -13.69
N TYR A 147 -1.87 9.13 -13.17
CA TYR A 147 -1.18 10.36 -13.58
C TYR A 147 0.31 10.34 -13.22
N GLN A 148 0.64 9.89 -12.01
CA GLN A 148 2.04 9.73 -11.60
C GLN A 148 2.78 8.70 -12.45
N LEU A 149 2.18 7.52 -12.70
CA LEU A 149 2.78 6.45 -13.51
C LEU A 149 3.01 6.91 -14.96
N LYS A 150 2.01 7.52 -15.62
CA LYS A 150 2.17 8.04 -16.98
C LYS A 150 3.26 9.11 -17.05
N SER A 151 3.36 9.97 -16.02
CA SER A 151 4.44 10.94 -15.94
C SER A 151 5.81 10.26 -15.81
N ILE A 152 5.97 9.28 -14.94
CA ILE A 152 7.21 8.51 -14.78
C ILE A 152 7.60 7.84 -16.10
N GLU A 153 6.65 7.18 -16.76
CA GLU A 153 6.88 6.49 -18.02
C GLU A 153 7.35 7.43 -19.14
N GLU A 154 6.80 8.66 -19.19
CA GLU A 154 7.25 9.64 -20.18
C GLU A 154 8.69 10.12 -19.88
N PHE A 155 9.06 10.30 -18.61
CA PHE A 155 10.46 10.56 -18.25
C PHE A 155 11.37 9.38 -18.60
N MET A 156 10.92 8.13 -18.42
CA MET A 156 11.68 6.94 -18.85
C MET A 156 11.88 6.93 -20.36
N ASN A 157 10.84 7.28 -21.14
CA ASN A 157 10.94 7.41 -22.59
C ASN A 157 11.97 8.47 -23.01
N ILE A 158 11.99 9.63 -22.34
CA ILE A 158 12.99 10.69 -22.59
C ILE A 158 14.41 10.20 -22.29
N MET A 159 14.56 9.35 -21.28
CA MET A 159 15.83 8.77 -20.88
C MET A 159 16.23 7.55 -21.74
N ASN A 160 15.40 7.11 -22.67
CA ASN A 160 15.54 5.85 -23.43
C ASN A 160 15.62 4.62 -22.53
N ILE A 161 14.84 4.60 -21.46
CA ILE A 161 14.71 3.44 -20.57
C ILE A 161 13.54 2.59 -21.07
N GLU A 162 13.84 1.38 -21.51
CA GLU A 162 12.84 0.39 -21.88
C GLU A 162 12.19 -0.19 -20.64
N PHE A 163 10.89 -0.38 -20.67
CA PHE A 163 10.12 -0.97 -19.57
C PHE A 163 8.94 -1.80 -20.09
N GLU A 164 8.52 -2.74 -19.30
CA GLU A 164 7.32 -3.56 -19.53
C GLU A 164 6.38 -3.44 -18.33
N ARG A 165 5.09 -3.21 -18.59
CA ARG A 165 4.03 -3.25 -17.58
C ARG A 165 3.32 -4.60 -17.59
N LYS A 166 2.99 -5.09 -16.40
CA LYS A 166 2.23 -6.34 -16.22
C LYS A 166 0.72 -6.08 -16.07
N PHE A 167 0.25 -4.90 -16.42
CA PHE A 167 -1.15 -4.47 -16.37
C PHE A 167 -1.38 -3.36 -17.40
N ASP A 168 -2.63 -3.15 -17.82
CA ASP A 168 -2.99 -2.03 -18.70
C ASP A 168 -3.21 -0.76 -17.86
N ILE A 169 -2.36 0.24 -18.01
CA ILE A 169 -2.48 1.54 -17.33
C ILE A 169 -3.71 2.33 -17.78
N ASN A 170 -4.28 2.02 -18.96
CA ASN A 170 -5.50 2.66 -19.45
C ASN A 170 -6.76 1.98 -18.91
N SER A 171 -6.64 0.80 -18.31
CA SER A 171 -7.72 0.12 -17.60
C SER A 171 -7.75 0.61 -16.15
N HIS A 172 -8.72 1.49 -15.84
CA HIS A 172 -8.93 2.00 -14.49
C HIS A 172 -9.07 0.86 -13.47
N ASP A 173 -9.81 -0.21 -13.82
CA ASP A 173 -10.04 -1.34 -12.91
C ASP A 173 -8.78 -2.15 -12.67
N GLU A 174 -7.93 -2.37 -13.69
CA GLU A 174 -6.65 -3.05 -13.49
C GLU A 174 -5.72 -2.25 -12.57
N VAL A 175 -5.61 -0.94 -12.79
CA VAL A 175 -4.80 -0.08 -11.92
C VAL A 175 -5.37 -0.07 -10.50
N LYS A 176 -6.70 0.07 -10.35
CA LYS A 176 -7.37 0.03 -9.05
C LYS A 176 -7.08 -1.27 -8.31
N ASN A 177 -7.21 -2.41 -9.00
CA ASN A 177 -6.93 -3.71 -8.41
C ASN A 177 -5.47 -3.82 -7.95
N LYS A 178 -4.51 -3.24 -8.70
CA LYS A 178 -3.10 -3.20 -8.29
C LYS A 178 -2.83 -2.28 -7.11
N VAL A 179 -3.46 -1.10 -7.08
CA VAL A 179 -3.31 -0.11 -5.99
C VAL A 179 -3.84 -0.64 -4.66
N PHE A 180 -4.92 -1.43 -4.71
CA PHE A 180 -5.59 -1.98 -3.54
C PHE A 180 -5.30 -3.47 -3.31
N ASP A 181 -4.35 -4.06 -4.04
CA ASP A 181 -3.85 -5.41 -3.76
C ASP A 181 -2.87 -5.36 -2.57
N PHE A 182 -3.44 -5.49 -1.38
CA PHE A 182 -2.68 -5.44 -0.13
C PHE A 182 -2.06 -6.80 0.23
N GLY A 183 -2.45 -7.86 -0.50
CA GLY A 183 -1.97 -9.21 -0.25
C GLY A 183 -2.38 -9.75 1.12
N LYS A 184 -1.60 -10.68 1.63
CA LYS A 184 -1.88 -11.36 2.90
C LYS A 184 -0.88 -11.00 3.99
N VAL A 185 -1.32 -11.10 5.24
CA VAL A 185 -0.46 -11.14 6.41
C VAL A 185 -0.47 -12.53 7.02
N ARG A 186 0.72 -13.05 7.30
CA ARG A 186 0.91 -14.30 8.05
C ARG A 186 1.49 -13.96 9.42
N ILE A 187 0.85 -14.44 10.51
CA ILE A 187 1.28 -14.13 11.86
C ILE A 187 1.70 -15.44 12.54
N ASN A 188 2.89 -15.45 13.15
CA ASN A 188 3.48 -16.60 13.86
C ASN A 188 3.51 -17.90 13.02
N ASN A 189 3.44 -17.84 11.71
CA ASN A 189 3.32 -18.92 10.73
C ASN A 189 2.05 -19.79 10.86
N ASN A 190 1.15 -19.50 11.76
CA ASN A 190 -0.04 -20.31 12.06
C ASN A 190 -1.38 -19.55 11.92
N ILE A 191 -1.33 -18.29 11.55
CA ILE A 191 -2.50 -17.43 11.28
C ILE A 191 -2.30 -16.77 9.90
N VAL A 192 -3.36 -16.63 9.12
CA VAL A 192 -3.39 -15.84 7.89
C VAL A 192 -4.61 -14.95 7.84
N PHE A 193 -4.45 -13.73 7.32
CA PHE A 193 -5.55 -12.86 6.91
C PHE A 193 -5.26 -12.29 5.54
N ASP A 194 -6.28 -12.24 4.69
CA ASP A 194 -6.28 -11.48 3.45
C ASP A 194 -6.58 -10.01 3.77
N LEU A 195 -5.65 -9.12 3.43
CA LEU A 195 -5.76 -7.69 3.74
C LEU A 195 -6.64 -6.93 2.73
N ASN A 196 -7.00 -7.56 1.61
CA ASN A 196 -7.82 -6.93 0.57
C ASN A 196 -9.26 -6.69 1.04
N ASP A 197 -9.78 -7.58 1.86
CA ASP A 197 -11.17 -7.56 2.30
C ASP A 197 -11.37 -7.65 3.82
N ILE A 198 -10.30 -7.75 4.59
CA ILE A 198 -10.37 -7.82 6.05
C ILE A 198 -11.21 -6.67 6.63
N ARG A 199 -12.02 -6.96 7.64
CA ARG A 199 -12.73 -5.92 8.39
C ARG A 199 -11.77 -4.94 9.05
N LYS A 200 -12.21 -3.70 9.22
CA LYS A 200 -11.44 -2.66 9.93
C LYS A 200 -11.05 -3.05 11.36
N THR A 201 -11.71 -4.07 11.91
CA THR A 201 -11.46 -4.56 13.26
C THR A 201 -11.64 -6.07 13.30
N ALA A 202 -10.61 -6.80 13.69
CA ALA A 202 -10.64 -8.22 14.03
C ALA A 202 -10.40 -8.40 15.53
N LYS A 203 -11.41 -8.92 16.24
CA LYS A 203 -11.34 -9.15 17.70
C LYS A 203 -10.96 -10.57 18.03
N PHE A 204 -10.42 -10.76 19.25
CA PHE A 204 -10.07 -12.08 19.81
C PHE A 204 -9.12 -12.88 18.89
N VAL A 205 -8.10 -12.19 18.33
CA VAL A 205 -7.08 -12.86 17.49
C VAL A 205 -6.12 -13.62 18.42
N PRO A 206 -5.93 -14.95 18.27
CA PRO A 206 -5.11 -15.74 19.20
C PRO A 206 -3.62 -15.48 18.97
N LEU A 207 -3.03 -14.63 19.79
CA LEU A 207 -1.64 -14.19 19.69
C LEU A 207 -0.84 -14.49 20.95
N LYS A 208 0.50 -14.43 20.84
CA LYS A 208 1.39 -14.48 22.02
C LYS A 208 1.30 -13.18 22.80
N GLN A 209 1.66 -13.22 24.08
CA GLN A 209 1.78 -12.04 24.94
C GLN A 209 2.72 -11.00 24.34
N ALA A 210 3.82 -11.41 23.71
CA ALA A 210 4.82 -10.56 23.11
C ALA A 210 5.52 -11.28 21.94
N ASN A 211 6.31 -10.54 21.16
CA ASN A 211 7.16 -11.06 20.07
C ASN A 211 6.38 -11.86 19.03
N ASN A 212 5.23 -11.33 18.60
CA ASN A 212 4.50 -11.87 17.45
C ASN A 212 5.26 -11.54 16.16
N ASP A 213 5.44 -12.54 15.30
CA ASP A 213 6.09 -12.40 14.00
C ASP A 213 5.03 -12.11 12.93
N PHE A 214 5.16 -10.97 12.24
CA PHE A 214 4.26 -10.56 11.17
C PHE A 214 5.01 -10.59 9.84
N LYS A 215 4.56 -11.40 8.91
CA LYS A 215 5.09 -11.49 7.54
C LYS A 215 4.04 -11.04 6.56
N PHE A 216 4.36 -10.01 5.81
CA PHE A 216 3.47 -9.41 4.82
C PHE A 216 3.92 -9.74 3.40
N GLU A 217 2.97 -9.92 2.49
CA GLU A 217 3.25 -10.03 1.05
C GLU A 217 3.53 -8.65 0.45
N HIS A 218 2.89 -7.61 0.94
CA HIS A 218 3.05 -6.24 0.45
C HIS A 218 4.29 -5.56 1.06
N SER A 219 5.19 -5.02 0.22
CA SER A 219 6.46 -4.44 0.66
C SER A 219 6.36 -3.18 1.52
N LEU A 220 5.27 -2.43 1.41
CA LEU A 220 4.99 -1.23 2.22
C LEU A 220 4.16 -1.54 3.47
N ALA A 221 3.88 -2.82 3.73
CA ALA A 221 3.13 -3.19 4.92
C ALA A 221 3.96 -3.04 6.18
N ASN A 222 3.31 -2.63 7.25
CA ASN A 222 3.90 -2.58 8.57
C ASN A 222 2.83 -2.78 9.65
N VAL A 223 3.28 -3.06 10.86
CA VAL A 223 2.44 -3.24 12.03
C VAL A 223 2.95 -2.36 13.17
N LYS A 224 2.02 -1.69 13.86
CA LYS A 224 2.29 -0.91 15.07
C LYS A 224 1.47 -1.49 16.22
N TYR A 225 2.09 -1.69 17.37
CA TYR A 225 1.38 -2.03 18.60
C TYR A 225 1.09 -0.77 19.41
N SER A 226 -0.18 -0.51 19.68
CA SER A 226 -0.62 0.61 20.51
C SER A 226 -1.98 0.30 21.14
N GLU A 227 -2.25 0.81 22.32
CA GLU A 227 -3.56 0.68 22.98
C GLU A 227 -4.09 -0.77 23.03
N ASN A 228 -3.20 -1.73 23.34
CA ASN A 228 -3.51 -3.16 23.42
C ASN A 228 -4.03 -3.79 22.10
N LYS A 229 -3.67 -3.24 20.95
CA LYS A 229 -3.99 -3.77 19.63
C LYS A 229 -2.81 -3.67 18.67
N TYR A 230 -2.84 -4.47 17.63
CA TYR A 230 -1.93 -4.36 16.49
C TYR A 230 -2.64 -3.63 15.35
N GLU A 231 -2.12 -2.47 14.97
CA GLU A 231 -2.61 -1.67 13.85
C GLU A 231 -1.84 -2.06 12.59
N ILE A 232 -2.53 -2.55 11.56
CA ILE A 232 -1.92 -2.94 10.27
C ILE A 232 -2.04 -1.77 9.30
N TYR A 233 -0.93 -1.43 8.66
CA TYR A 233 -0.83 -0.37 7.66
C TYR A 233 -0.21 -0.87 6.36
N ILE A 234 -0.67 -0.30 5.24
CA ILE A 234 0.02 -0.33 3.94
C ILE A 234 0.44 1.11 3.63
N GLY A 235 1.74 1.40 3.73
CA GLY A 235 2.22 2.77 3.72
C GLY A 235 1.59 3.60 4.84
N ASN A 236 0.78 4.60 4.49
CA ASN A 236 0.01 5.43 5.42
C ASN A 236 -1.49 5.05 5.52
N ILE A 237 -1.92 4.03 4.79
CA ILE A 237 -3.30 3.55 4.81
C ILE A 237 -3.46 2.56 5.95
N LYS A 238 -4.30 2.87 6.93
CA LYS A 238 -4.68 1.93 8.00
C LYS A 238 -5.68 0.92 7.45
N VAL A 239 -5.30 -0.36 7.47
CA VAL A 239 -6.11 -1.46 6.92
C VAL A 239 -7.01 -2.07 7.97
N SER A 240 -6.45 -2.48 9.11
CA SER A 240 -7.19 -3.16 10.18
C SER A 240 -6.57 -2.97 11.56
N ASP A 241 -7.39 -3.07 12.60
CA ASP A 241 -7.00 -3.23 14.00
C ASP A 241 -7.21 -4.67 14.44
N LEU A 242 -6.14 -5.35 14.88
CA LEU A 242 -6.23 -6.68 15.45
C LEU A 242 -6.18 -6.61 16.97
N TYR A 243 -7.25 -7.01 17.64
CA TYR A 243 -7.33 -7.09 19.11
C TYR A 243 -6.92 -8.49 19.56
N PRO A 244 -5.81 -8.63 20.29
CA PRO A 244 -5.30 -9.93 20.69
C PRO A 244 -6.14 -10.59 21.79
N GLN A 245 -6.29 -11.88 21.69
CA GLN A 245 -6.55 -12.79 22.81
C GLN A 245 -5.28 -13.58 23.07
N VAL A 246 -4.73 -13.46 24.28
CA VAL A 246 -3.41 -14.01 24.57
C VAL A 246 -3.47 -15.51 24.83
N PHE A 247 -2.68 -16.26 24.09
CA PHE A 247 -2.49 -17.70 24.24
C PHE A 247 -1.01 -18.09 24.27
N GLN A 248 -0.71 -19.20 24.95
CA GLN A 248 0.51 -19.95 24.66
C GLN A 248 0.35 -20.63 23.31
N LEU A 249 1.39 -20.56 22.46
CA LEU A 249 1.39 -21.27 21.18
C LEU A 249 2.01 -22.66 21.34
N MET A 250 1.45 -23.61 20.61
CA MET A 250 2.03 -24.93 20.44
C MET A 250 2.33 -25.14 18.95
N GLU A 251 3.59 -25.36 18.61
CA GLU A 251 3.94 -25.75 17.24
C GLU A 251 3.38 -27.14 16.95
N SER A 252 2.66 -27.27 15.85
CA SER A 252 2.21 -28.53 15.31
C SER A 252 2.41 -28.54 13.80
N LYS A 253 2.93 -29.66 13.30
CA LYS A 253 3.15 -29.90 11.87
C LYS A 253 2.13 -30.86 11.28
N ASN A 254 1.23 -31.42 12.11
CA ASN A 254 0.25 -32.36 11.63
C ASN A 254 -0.85 -31.64 10.84
N PRO A 255 -1.13 -32.08 9.62
CA PRO A 255 -2.18 -31.47 8.80
C PRO A 255 -3.55 -31.70 9.42
N ILE A 256 -4.47 -30.81 9.11
CA ILE A 256 -5.88 -30.88 9.47
C ILE A 256 -6.58 -31.67 8.38
N LYS A 257 -7.40 -32.67 8.78
CA LYS A 257 -8.29 -33.36 7.86
C LYS A 257 -9.64 -32.67 7.82
N ILE A 258 -10.06 -32.26 6.64
CA ILE A 258 -11.32 -31.55 6.40
C ILE A 258 -12.07 -32.18 5.23
N GLU A 259 -13.38 -32.29 5.36
CA GLU A 259 -14.27 -32.61 4.26
C GLU A 259 -14.89 -31.31 3.76
N ILE A 260 -14.76 -31.03 2.47
CA ILE A 260 -15.29 -29.84 1.79
C ILE A 260 -16.17 -30.32 0.65
N ASP A 261 -17.44 -29.91 0.64
CA ASP A 261 -18.42 -30.26 -0.38
C ASP A 261 -18.43 -31.79 -0.66
N GLY A 262 -18.34 -32.60 0.42
CA GLY A 262 -18.32 -34.06 0.38
C GLY A 262 -16.96 -34.70 -0.01
N LYS A 263 -15.89 -33.93 -0.15
CA LYS A 263 -14.56 -34.44 -0.49
C LYS A 263 -13.58 -34.21 0.65
N SER A 264 -12.93 -35.27 1.12
CA SER A 264 -11.90 -35.17 2.16
C SER A 264 -10.56 -34.74 1.59
N GLN A 265 -9.88 -33.85 2.31
CA GLN A 265 -8.51 -33.41 2.00
C GLN A 265 -7.74 -33.08 3.27
N GLU A 266 -6.42 -32.95 3.14
CA GLU A 266 -5.53 -32.47 4.19
C GLU A 266 -5.11 -31.04 3.91
N VAL A 267 -5.13 -30.18 4.95
CA VAL A 267 -4.76 -28.77 4.86
C VAL A 267 -3.83 -28.40 6.02
N ASN A 268 -2.97 -27.41 5.80
CA ASN A 268 -2.08 -26.88 6.82
C ASN A 268 -2.69 -25.64 7.49
N PHE A 269 -2.17 -25.28 8.67
CA PHE A 269 -2.49 -24.01 9.30
C PHE A 269 -2.10 -22.81 8.41
N ALA A 270 -2.72 -21.68 8.68
CA ALA A 270 -2.53 -20.44 7.95
C ALA A 270 -2.82 -20.57 6.44
N GLN A 271 -3.88 -21.28 6.09
CA GLN A 271 -4.44 -21.35 4.73
C GLN A 271 -5.86 -20.78 4.70
N GLU A 272 -6.23 -20.25 3.56
CA GLU A 272 -7.59 -19.88 3.19
C GLU A 272 -8.11 -20.92 2.21
N ILE A 273 -9.36 -21.38 2.42
CA ILE A 273 -9.92 -22.55 1.74
C ILE A 273 -11.32 -22.20 1.26
N ASP A 274 -11.55 -22.34 -0.04
CA ASP A 274 -12.85 -22.06 -0.66
C ASP A 274 -13.83 -23.21 -0.41
N ILE A 275 -15.09 -22.84 -0.11
CA ILE A 275 -16.21 -23.75 0.17
C ILE A 275 -17.42 -23.26 -0.63
N LYS A 276 -18.10 -24.18 -1.30
CA LYS A 276 -19.34 -23.86 -2.04
C LYS A 276 -20.61 -24.11 -1.22
N GLU A 277 -20.67 -25.25 -0.55
CA GLU A 277 -21.88 -25.67 0.12
C GLU A 277 -21.69 -25.91 1.62
N SER A 278 -20.71 -26.73 1.99
CA SER A 278 -20.51 -27.18 3.37
C SER A 278 -19.13 -27.71 3.65
N PHE A 279 -18.79 -27.74 4.93
CA PHE A 279 -17.55 -28.36 5.39
C PHE A 279 -17.77 -29.15 6.69
N LYS A 280 -16.81 -30.00 6.99
CA LYS A 280 -16.72 -30.74 8.26
C LYS A 280 -15.24 -30.93 8.63
N ILE A 281 -14.84 -30.45 9.79
CA ILE A 281 -13.52 -30.76 10.33
C ILE A 281 -13.56 -32.17 10.87
N LEU A 282 -12.71 -33.06 10.36
CA LEU A 282 -12.66 -34.44 10.81
C LEU A 282 -11.92 -34.54 12.15
N LYS A 283 -12.37 -35.48 12.98
CA LYS A 283 -11.79 -35.71 14.31
C LYS A 283 -10.28 -35.90 14.25
N SER A 284 -9.59 -35.21 15.14
CA SER A 284 -8.13 -35.25 15.23
C SER A 284 -7.67 -35.09 16.69
N GLU A 285 -6.39 -34.81 16.89
CA GLU A 285 -5.84 -34.48 18.21
C GLU A 285 -6.17 -33.07 18.72
N TYR A 286 -6.79 -32.24 17.87
CA TYR A 286 -7.10 -30.85 18.19
C TYR A 286 -8.53 -30.71 18.72
N ARG A 287 -8.71 -29.82 19.69
CA ARG A 287 -9.99 -29.22 19.98
C ARG A 287 -10.27 -28.14 18.93
N VAL A 288 -11.40 -28.22 18.28
CA VAL A 288 -11.80 -27.31 17.18
C VAL A 288 -12.77 -26.27 17.71
N ASN A 289 -12.56 -25.02 17.32
CA ASN A 289 -13.47 -23.91 17.60
C ASN A 289 -13.73 -23.13 16.31
N ILE A 290 -14.98 -23.17 15.84
CA ILE A 290 -15.43 -22.49 14.61
C ILE A 290 -16.06 -21.18 15.03
N ILE A 291 -15.38 -20.07 14.75
CA ILE A 291 -15.78 -18.76 15.24
C ILE A 291 -17.08 -18.31 14.58
N GLY A 292 -18.10 -18.14 15.39
CA GLY A 292 -19.47 -17.79 14.93
C GLY A 292 -20.44 -18.95 14.84
N PHE A 293 -19.97 -20.20 14.96
CA PHE A 293 -20.78 -21.38 15.16
C PHE A 293 -20.91 -21.67 16.64
N ASN A 294 -22.01 -22.20 17.08
CA ASN A 294 -22.19 -22.67 18.47
C ASN A 294 -23.15 -23.86 18.48
N LYS A 295 -22.67 -24.97 19.01
CA LYS A 295 -23.51 -26.12 19.33
C LYS A 295 -23.44 -26.36 20.84
N ASN A 296 -24.55 -26.17 21.51
CA ASN A 296 -24.64 -26.38 22.97
C ASN A 296 -24.18 -27.79 23.38
N GLY A 297 -23.34 -27.87 24.41
CA GLY A 297 -22.94 -29.13 25.04
C GLY A 297 -21.81 -29.89 24.33
N VAL A 298 -21.08 -29.26 23.40
CA VAL A 298 -19.87 -29.84 22.79
C VAL A 298 -18.64 -29.02 23.14
N ASP A 299 -17.56 -29.70 23.53
CA ASP A 299 -16.26 -29.08 23.83
C ASP A 299 -15.42 -28.85 22.57
N SER A 300 -15.68 -29.60 21.49
CA SER A 300 -14.99 -29.52 20.21
C SER A 300 -16.01 -29.61 19.09
N GLU A 301 -15.87 -28.75 18.07
CA GLU A 301 -16.78 -28.63 16.94
C GLU A 301 -16.31 -29.43 15.72
N ASP A 302 -15.61 -30.54 15.95
CA ASP A 302 -15.22 -31.53 14.95
C ASP A 302 -16.39 -32.49 14.64
N ASP A 303 -16.31 -33.21 13.53
CA ASP A 303 -17.30 -34.17 12.98
C ASP A 303 -18.74 -33.63 12.85
N ILE A 304 -18.89 -32.31 12.74
CA ILE A 304 -20.17 -31.63 12.49
C ILE A 304 -20.19 -31.10 11.08
N LEU A 305 -21.21 -31.43 10.29
CA LEU A 305 -21.42 -30.83 8.98
C LEU A 305 -22.01 -29.43 9.17
N ILE A 306 -21.32 -28.43 8.62
CA ILE A 306 -21.62 -27.01 8.80
C ILE A 306 -21.79 -26.35 7.45
N LYS A 307 -22.80 -25.53 7.32
CA LYS A 307 -23.07 -24.65 6.17
C LYS A 307 -22.89 -23.20 6.56
N LYS A 308 -22.79 -22.31 5.60
CA LYS A 308 -22.69 -20.86 5.86
C LYS A 308 -23.82 -20.37 6.78
N ALA A 309 -25.05 -20.83 6.58
CA ALA A 309 -26.21 -20.42 7.38
C ALA A 309 -26.13 -20.79 8.88
N ASP A 310 -25.24 -21.71 9.24
CA ASP A 310 -25.03 -22.13 10.62
C ASP A 310 -24.07 -21.20 11.37
N ILE A 311 -23.39 -20.29 10.66
CA ILE A 311 -22.37 -19.39 11.21
C ILE A 311 -22.90 -17.95 11.19
N GLN A 312 -22.75 -17.23 12.30
CA GLN A 312 -23.23 -15.86 12.43
C GLN A 312 -22.33 -14.88 11.67
N ASP A 313 -22.89 -14.08 10.79
CA ASP A 313 -22.19 -13.11 9.92
C ASP A 313 -21.33 -12.08 10.68
N VAL A 314 -21.71 -11.75 11.91
CA VAL A 314 -20.98 -10.78 12.74
C VAL A 314 -19.55 -11.25 13.08
N TYR A 315 -19.27 -12.55 13.00
CA TYR A 315 -17.98 -13.14 13.26
C TYR A 315 -17.11 -13.34 12.02
N SER A 316 -17.60 -12.99 10.83
CA SER A 316 -16.75 -13.03 9.63
C SER A 316 -15.55 -12.11 9.78
N VAL A 317 -14.43 -12.47 9.17
CA VAL A 317 -13.21 -11.64 9.19
C VAL A 317 -13.16 -10.66 8.03
N ASP A 318 -14.02 -10.82 7.03
CA ASP A 318 -14.11 -10.01 5.82
C ASP A 318 -15.35 -9.10 5.81
N ASN A 319 -15.34 -8.12 4.91
CA ASN A 319 -16.46 -7.18 4.74
C ASN A 319 -17.67 -7.77 4.02
N ASN A 320 -17.51 -8.94 3.36
CA ASN A 320 -18.55 -9.58 2.55
C ASN A 320 -19.30 -10.69 3.30
N ASN A 321 -18.95 -10.95 4.56
CA ASN A 321 -19.51 -12.03 5.37
C ASN A 321 -19.29 -13.43 4.76
N ALA A 322 -18.16 -13.62 4.09
CA ALA A 322 -17.82 -14.87 3.41
C ALA A 322 -16.75 -15.69 4.14
N LYS A 323 -15.86 -15.02 4.91
CA LYS A 323 -14.67 -15.64 5.49
C LYS A 323 -14.77 -15.82 7.00
N TYR A 324 -14.55 -17.03 7.48
CA TYR A 324 -14.67 -17.38 8.90
C TYR A 324 -13.45 -18.12 9.40
N ARG A 325 -13.09 -17.92 10.68
CA ARG A 325 -11.95 -18.57 11.32
C ARG A 325 -12.36 -19.91 11.89
N VAL A 326 -11.52 -20.93 11.68
CA VAL A 326 -11.52 -22.18 12.44
C VAL A 326 -10.22 -22.27 13.20
N GLU A 327 -10.31 -22.35 14.51
CA GLU A 327 -9.19 -22.32 15.42
C GLU A 327 -8.96 -23.69 16.05
N PHE A 328 -7.69 -24.07 16.19
CA PHE A 328 -7.27 -25.39 16.65
C PHE A 328 -6.42 -25.28 17.89
N TYR A 329 -6.79 -26.08 18.90
CA TYR A 329 -6.15 -26.05 20.21
C TYR A 329 -5.73 -27.46 20.64
N LYS A 330 -4.63 -27.56 21.37
CA LYS A 330 -4.20 -28.78 22.02
C LYS A 330 -3.67 -28.46 23.42
N GLU A 331 -4.12 -29.18 24.45
CA GLU A 331 -3.73 -28.94 25.84
C GLU A 331 -3.92 -27.48 26.29
N GLY A 332 -5.00 -26.83 25.83
CA GLY A 332 -5.31 -25.44 26.13
C GLY A 332 -4.44 -24.40 25.40
N LYS A 333 -3.49 -24.83 24.55
CA LYS A 333 -2.61 -23.96 23.76
C LYS A 333 -3.14 -23.82 22.34
N PHE A 334 -2.95 -22.66 21.75
CA PHE A 334 -3.33 -22.40 20.36
C PHE A 334 -2.28 -23.00 19.40
N CYS A 335 -2.73 -23.86 18.48
CA CYS A 335 -1.87 -24.49 17.48
C CYS A 335 -1.86 -23.73 16.15
N GLY A 336 -3.02 -23.22 15.73
CA GLY A 336 -3.15 -22.48 14.49
C GLY A 336 -4.61 -22.34 14.06
N MET A 337 -4.83 -21.68 12.95
CA MET A 337 -6.14 -21.54 12.35
C MET A 337 -6.10 -21.68 10.84
N ILE A 338 -7.26 -21.95 10.26
CA ILE A 338 -7.56 -21.79 8.84
C ILE A 338 -8.68 -20.77 8.65
N ILE A 339 -8.76 -20.20 7.47
CA ILE A 339 -9.89 -19.37 7.04
C ILE A 339 -10.70 -20.17 6.03
N LEU A 340 -12.00 -20.25 6.27
CA LEU A 340 -12.96 -20.83 5.35
C LEU A 340 -13.66 -19.72 4.60
N ASN A 341 -13.60 -19.74 3.26
CA ASN A 341 -14.17 -18.74 2.36
C ASN A 341 -15.34 -19.35 1.59
N PHE A 342 -16.56 -18.92 1.86
CA PHE A 342 -17.76 -19.33 1.13
C PHE A 342 -17.89 -18.52 -0.17
N VAL A 343 -17.67 -19.21 -1.32
CA VAL A 343 -17.62 -18.64 -2.66
C VAL A 343 -18.90 -18.90 -3.47
#